data_f59956875655658829483bc2470d3d98
#
_entry.id   f59956875655658829483bc2470d3d98
#
_cell.length_a   1.000
_cell.length_b   1.000
_cell.length_c   1.000
_cell.angle_alpha   90.00
_cell.angle_beta   90.00
_cell.angle_gamma   90.00
#
_symmetry.space_group_name_H-M   'P 1'
#
loop_
_entity.id
_entity.type
_entity.pdbx_description
1 polymer ?
#
loop_
_entity_poly.entity_id
_entity_poly.type
_entity_poly.pdbx_seq_one_letter_code
_entity_poly.pdbx_strand_id
1 'polypeptide(L)'
;MSLAAQLGGSKRWKRPPLIKSPLLRWLLGIGAALYLAAAFGSLEVNWLRVWEGLDRGWAFVLGFMQPDFVSRWADIKEGIIESLVMTVTSTVIGILISVPIGLGAARNIAPLPVYLFCRGIIAVSRSFQEIIVAILFVAIFGFGPFAGVVTLSFATIGFLAKLLAEDIEDSRAEQLEAVRATGSSWLQLMNYAVQPQVMPRLIGLSMYRLDINFRE
;
A
#
# COMPACT_ATOMS: atom_id res chain seq x y z
N MET A 1 39.78 -16.85 -51.59
CA MET A 1 39.74 -17.00 -50.12
C MET A 1 38.75 -15.98 -49.62
N SER A 2 37.58 -16.44 -49.14
CA SER A 2 36.41 -15.62 -48.91
C SER A 2 36.51 -14.85 -47.60
N LEU A 3 36.07 -13.58 -47.60
CA LEU A 3 35.95 -12.66 -46.47
C LEU A 3 35.10 -13.23 -45.29
N ALA A 4 34.37 -14.31 -45.52
CA ALA A 4 33.54 -14.98 -44.53
C ALA A 4 34.32 -15.74 -43.42
N ALA A 5 35.63 -16.01 -43.65
CA ALA A 5 36.45 -16.73 -42.67
C ALA A 5 37.05 -15.83 -41.57
N GLN A 6 36.98 -14.51 -41.72
CA GLN A 6 37.51 -13.54 -40.74
C GLN A 6 36.48 -13.04 -39.72
N LEU A 7 35.20 -13.36 -39.88
CA LEU A 7 34.12 -13.02 -38.90
C LEU A 7 33.88 -14.15 -37.88
N GLY A 8 34.96 -14.89 -37.58
CA GLY A 8 34.93 -15.97 -36.61
C GLY A 8 34.67 -15.51 -35.20
N GLY A 9 33.53 -15.90 -34.68
CA GLY A 9 33.25 -15.92 -33.27
C GLY A 9 32.49 -14.71 -32.76
N SER A 10 31.16 -14.74 -32.83
CA SER A 10 30.32 -13.92 -31.99
C SER A 10 30.71 -14.13 -30.50
N LYS A 11 31.52 -13.24 -29.95
CA LYS A 11 31.76 -13.22 -28.50
C LYS A 11 30.43 -13.04 -27.80
N ARG A 12 29.78 -14.14 -27.37
CA ARG A 12 28.60 -14.06 -26.50
C ARG A 12 28.99 -13.31 -25.24
N TRP A 13 28.45 -12.12 -25.09
CA TRP A 13 28.61 -11.32 -23.87
C TRP A 13 28.07 -12.11 -22.68
N LYS A 14 28.97 -12.52 -21.78
CA LYS A 14 28.61 -13.16 -20.50
C LYS A 14 28.60 -12.08 -19.44
N ARG A 15 27.48 -11.92 -18.72
CA ARG A 15 27.41 -11.00 -17.59
C ARG A 15 28.55 -11.31 -16.61
N PRO A 16 29.36 -10.32 -16.21
CA PRO A 16 30.39 -10.55 -15.22
C PRO A 16 29.72 -11.02 -13.92
N PRO A 17 30.28 -12.03 -13.24
CA PRO A 17 29.72 -12.48 -11.98
C PRO A 17 29.84 -11.37 -10.93
N LEU A 18 28.78 -11.18 -10.12
CA LEU A 18 28.72 -10.19 -9.03
C LEU A 18 29.94 -10.32 -8.09
N ILE A 19 30.42 -11.53 -7.84
CA ILE A 19 31.59 -11.81 -7.01
C ILE A 19 32.66 -12.44 -7.91
N LYS A 20 33.76 -11.72 -8.12
CA LYS A 20 34.83 -12.15 -9.03
C LYS A 20 35.61 -13.37 -8.51
N SER A 21 35.80 -13.51 -7.20
CA SER A 21 36.54 -14.63 -6.64
C SER A 21 35.65 -15.86 -6.45
N PRO A 22 36.02 -17.04 -7.00
CA PRO A 22 35.26 -18.26 -6.83
C PRO A 22 35.26 -18.74 -5.35
N LEU A 23 36.35 -18.53 -4.65
CA LEU A 23 36.49 -18.90 -3.26
C LEU A 23 35.51 -18.12 -2.37
N LEU A 24 35.36 -16.82 -2.60
CA LEU A 24 34.42 -15.97 -1.85
C LEU A 24 32.97 -16.38 -2.12
N ARG A 25 32.64 -16.82 -3.34
CA ARG A 25 31.31 -17.37 -3.66
C ARG A 25 30.98 -18.61 -2.86
N TRP A 26 31.95 -19.54 -2.79
CA TRP A 26 31.76 -20.76 -2.02
C TRP A 26 31.67 -20.49 -0.52
N LEU A 27 32.51 -19.61 0.02
CA LEU A 27 32.46 -19.19 1.42
C LEU A 27 31.13 -18.53 1.79
N LEU A 28 30.62 -17.63 0.93
CA LEU A 28 29.32 -17.00 1.14
C LEU A 28 28.17 -18.01 1.02
N GLY A 29 28.24 -18.93 0.05
CA GLY A 29 27.24 -19.99 -0.10
C GLY A 29 27.19 -20.94 1.10
N ILE A 30 28.36 -21.41 1.55
CA ILE A 30 28.48 -22.26 2.74
C ILE A 30 28.06 -21.50 4.01
N GLY A 31 28.50 -20.24 4.15
CA GLY A 31 28.12 -19.40 5.28
C GLY A 31 26.61 -19.15 5.34
N ALA A 32 25.98 -18.87 4.19
CA ALA A 32 24.52 -18.74 4.11
C ALA A 32 23.78 -20.05 4.44
N ALA A 33 24.29 -21.18 3.95
CA ALA A 33 23.70 -22.49 4.25
C ALA A 33 23.82 -22.84 5.74
N LEU A 34 24.99 -22.59 6.36
CA LEU A 34 25.19 -22.77 7.80
C LEU A 34 24.33 -21.84 8.64
N TYR A 35 24.20 -20.58 8.23
CA TYR A 35 23.31 -19.63 8.89
C TYR A 35 21.85 -20.08 8.83
N LEU A 36 21.37 -20.50 7.66
CA LEU A 36 20.01 -21.03 7.51
C LEU A 36 19.82 -22.29 8.36
N ALA A 37 20.77 -23.23 8.33
CA ALA A 37 20.70 -24.44 9.15
C ALA A 37 20.65 -24.12 10.64
N ALA A 38 21.48 -23.18 11.12
CA ALA A 38 21.46 -22.71 12.50
C ALA A 38 20.15 -21.98 12.84
N ALA A 39 19.64 -21.15 11.93
CA ALA A 39 18.35 -20.46 12.10
C ALA A 39 17.19 -21.46 12.18
N PHE A 40 17.15 -22.46 11.29
CA PHE A 40 16.13 -23.53 11.36
C PHE A 40 16.29 -24.39 12.63
N GLY A 41 17.52 -24.68 13.05
CA GLY A 41 17.78 -25.42 14.27
C GLY A 41 17.44 -24.67 15.56
N SER A 42 17.46 -23.34 15.52
CA SER A 42 17.06 -22.48 16.66
C SER A 42 15.53 -22.33 16.77
N LEU A 43 14.78 -22.65 15.72
CA LEU A 43 13.33 -22.68 15.77
C LEU A 43 12.89 -23.93 16.54
N GLU A 44 12.34 -23.76 17.73
CA GLU A 44 11.71 -24.85 18.49
C GLU A 44 10.41 -25.31 17.82
N VAL A 45 10.52 -25.88 16.62
CA VAL A 45 9.36 -26.36 15.86
C VAL A 45 8.92 -27.72 16.43
N ASN A 46 7.73 -27.76 16.97
CA ASN A 46 7.12 -29.02 17.36
C ASN A 46 6.60 -29.76 16.11
N TRP A 47 7.45 -30.58 15.52
CA TRP A 47 7.16 -31.32 14.29
C TRP A 47 5.94 -32.24 14.42
N LEU A 48 5.67 -32.76 15.63
CA LEU A 48 4.48 -33.57 15.89
C LEU A 48 3.21 -32.72 15.68
N ARG A 49 3.18 -31.50 16.24
CA ARG A 49 2.05 -30.57 16.02
C ARG A 49 1.89 -30.15 14.56
N VAL A 50 2.98 -29.96 13.84
CA VAL A 50 2.94 -29.66 12.41
C VAL A 50 2.27 -30.80 11.66
N TRP A 51 2.68 -32.04 11.96
CA TRP A 51 2.13 -33.22 11.30
C TRP A 51 0.64 -33.43 11.61
N GLU A 52 0.23 -33.35 12.87
CA GLU A 52 -1.18 -33.34 13.27
C GLU A 52 -1.99 -32.15 12.71
N GLY A 53 -1.32 -31.05 12.42
CA GLY A 53 -1.94 -29.87 11.82
C GLY A 53 -2.25 -30.02 10.34
N LEU A 54 -1.54 -30.90 9.63
CA LEU A 54 -1.76 -31.10 8.18
C LEU A 54 -3.16 -31.62 7.88
N ASP A 55 -3.67 -32.55 8.67
CA ASP A 55 -5.02 -33.10 8.48
C ASP A 55 -6.09 -32.02 8.68
N ARG A 56 -5.91 -31.17 9.68
CA ARG A 56 -6.80 -30.02 9.93
C ARG A 56 -6.70 -28.97 8.81
N GLY A 57 -5.48 -28.70 8.35
CA GLY A 57 -5.24 -27.82 7.22
C GLY A 57 -5.86 -28.35 5.93
N TRP A 58 -5.74 -29.65 5.68
CA TRP A 58 -6.36 -30.32 4.54
C TRP A 58 -7.89 -30.29 4.62
N ALA A 59 -8.47 -30.59 5.77
CA ALA A 59 -9.91 -30.50 5.99
C ALA A 59 -10.43 -29.07 5.76
N PHE A 60 -9.66 -28.05 6.19
CA PHE A 60 -9.98 -26.65 5.93
C PHE A 60 -9.97 -26.33 4.43
N VAL A 61 -8.95 -26.75 3.68
CA VAL A 61 -8.89 -26.59 2.22
C VAL A 61 -10.05 -27.29 1.52
N LEU A 62 -10.39 -28.52 1.93
CA LEU A 62 -11.54 -29.26 1.37
C LEU A 62 -12.87 -28.53 1.65
N GLY A 63 -13.00 -27.85 2.80
CA GLY A 63 -14.18 -27.03 3.10
C GLY A 63 -14.41 -25.90 2.10
N PHE A 64 -13.34 -25.31 1.55
CA PHE A 64 -13.47 -24.32 0.47
C PHE A 64 -13.91 -24.91 -0.87
N MET A 65 -13.66 -26.21 -1.09
CA MET A 65 -14.04 -26.89 -2.33
C MET A 65 -15.53 -27.29 -2.35
N GLN A 66 -16.23 -27.18 -1.23
CA GLN A 66 -17.66 -27.50 -1.10
C GLN A 66 -18.45 -26.28 -0.56
N PRO A 67 -18.51 -25.17 -1.30
CA PRO A 67 -19.22 -23.99 -0.85
C PRO A 67 -20.74 -24.22 -0.88
N ASP A 68 -21.41 -23.91 0.22
CA ASP A 68 -22.87 -23.97 0.33
C ASP A 68 -23.46 -22.58 0.02
N PHE A 69 -23.73 -22.35 -1.25
CA PHE A 69 -24.35 -21.11 -1.71
C PHE A 69 -25.87 -21.09 -1.55
N VAL A 70 -26.52 -22.27 -1.38
CA VAL A 70 -27.97 -22.37 -1.42
C VAL A 70 -28.58 -22.17 -0.02
N SER A 71 -28.09 -22.90 0.99
CA SER A 71 -28.69 -22.81 2.33
C SER A 71 -28.34 -21.49 3.04
N ARG A 72 -27.21 -20.87 2.70
CA ARG A 72 -26.73 -19.60 3.29
C ARG A 72 -26.83 -18.39 2.35
N TRP A 73 -27.69 -18.45 1.36
CA TRP A 73 -27.84 -17.36 0.39
C TRP A 73 -28.20 -16.01 1.03
N ALA A 74 -29.04 -16.01 2.06
CA ALA A 74 -29.43 -14.81 2.78
C ALA A 74 -28.22 -14.15 3.47
N ASP A 75 -27.42 -14.94 4.20
CA ASP A 75 -26.22 -14.46 4.90
C ASP A 75 -25.17 -13.93 3.92
N ILE A 76 -24.97 -14.63 2.80
CA ILE A 76 -24.04 -14.23 1.73
C ILE A 76 -24.46 -12.90 1.12
N LYS A 77 -25.73 -12.73 0.79
CA LYS A 77 -26.27 -11.49 0.21
C LYS A 77 -26.11 -10.32 1.18
N GLU A 78 -26.44 -10.52 2.45
CA GLU A 78 -26.29 -9.50 3.49
C GLU A 78 -24.83 -9.09 3.64
N GLY A 79 -23.90 -10.05 3.77
CA GLY A 79 -22.48 -9.78 3.90
C GLY A 79 -21.87 -9.05 2.70
N ILE A 80 -22.31 -9.37 1.47
CA ILE A 80 -21.85 -8.66 0.26
C ILE A 80 -22.34 -7.21 0.27
N ILE A 81 -23.62 -6.97 0.59
CA ILE A 81 -24.18 -5.61 0.66
C ILE A 81 -23.46 -4.81 1.75
N GLU A 82 -23.26 -5.40 2.91
CA GLU A 82 -22.55 -4.78 4.03
C GLU A 82 -21.12 -4.40 3.64
N SER A 83 -20.36 -5.31 3.03
CA SER A 83 -18.99 -5.06 2.55
C SER A 83 -18.95 -3.94 1.50
N LEU A 84 -19.90 -3.91 0.57
CA LEU A 84 -19.99 -2.84 -0.43
C LEU A 84 -20.28 -1.48 0.22
N VAL A 85 -21.24 -1.43 1.13
CA VAL A 85 -21.58 -0.19 1.85
C VAL A 85 -20.40 0.29 2.68
N MET A 86 -19.73 -0.60 3.40
CA MET A 86 -18.53 -0.28 4.19
C MET A 86 -17.42 0.28 3.29
N THR A 87 -17.12 -0.39 2.18
CA THR A 87 -16.08 0.00 1.23
C THR A 87 -16.33 1.40 0.66
N VAL A 88 -17.53 1.64 0.14
CA VAL A 88 -17.88 2.93 -0.47
C VAL A 88 -17.88 4.03 0.58
N THR A 89 -18.53 3.79 1.72
CA THR A 89 -18.64 4.79 2.80
C THR A 89 -17.27 5.16 3.37
N SER A 90 -16.43 4.17 3.67
CA SER A 90 -15.08 4.41 4.20
C SER A 90 -14.18 5.15 3.21
N THR A 91 -14.28 4.79 1.93
CA THR A 91 -13.51 5.45 0.87
C THR A 91 -13.93 6.89 0.70
N VAL A 92 -15.24 7.18 0.64
CA VAL A 92 -15.76 8.55 0.51
C VAL A 92 -15.37 9.40 1.72
N ILE A 93 -15.57 8.91 2.94
CA ILE A 93 -15.16 9.63 4.17
C ILE A 93 -13.64 9.85 4.16
N GLY A 94 -12.87 8.82 3.83
CA GLY A 94 -11.43 8.90 3.75
C GLY A 94 -10.94 9.94 2.74
N ILE A 95 -11.52 10.01 1.54
CA ILE A 95 -11.21 11.01 0.53
C ILE A 95 -11.54 12.42 1.03
N LEU A 96 -12.76 12.62 1.55
CA LEU A 96 -13.23 13.94 2.02
C LEU A 96 -12.31 14.51 3.11
N ILE A 97 -11.82 13.67 4.02
CA ILE A 97 -10.90 14.08 5.09
C ILE A 97 -9.46 14.20 4.57
N SER A 98 -9.06 13.35 3.62
CA SER A 98 -7.71 13.37 3.06
C SER A 98 -7.39 14.63 2.29
N VAL A 99 -8.37 15.22 1.58
CA VAL A 99 -8.15 16.41 0.76
C VAL A 99 -7.66 17.60 1.59
N PRO A 100 -8.37 18.05 2.65
CA PRO A 100 -7.89 19.18 3.45
C PRO A 100 -6.58 18.85 4.19
N ILE A 101 -6.38 17.63 4.64
CA ILE A 101 -5.14 17.22 5.31
C ILE A 101 -3.97 17.21 4.31
N GLY A 102 -4.17 16.69 3.10
CA GLY A 102 -3.16 16.67 2.04
C GLY A 102 -2.76 18.08 1.59
N LEU A 103 -3.73 18.96 1.40
CA LEU A 103 -3.47 20.38 1.10
C LEU A 103 -2.67 21.05 2.24
N GLY A 104 -3.05 20.80 3.49
CA GLY A 104 -2.34 21.33 4.65
C GLY A 104 -0.94 20.69 4.86
N ALA A 105 -0.70 19.48 4.36
CA ALA A 105 0.56 18.78 4.47
C ALA A 105 1.56 19.09 3.35
N ALA A 106 1.20 19.90 2.36
CA ALA A 106 2.08 20.29 1.27
C ALA A 106 2.88 21.55 1.65
N ARG A 107 4.22 21.43 1.68
CA ARG A 107 5.13 22.47 2.17
C ARG A 107 5.15 23.73 1.30
N ASN A 108 4.88 23.58 0.00
CA ASN A 108 4.93 24.69 -0.96
C ASN A 108 3.72 25.64 -0.89
N ILE A 109 2.63 25.22 -0.23
CA ILE A 109 1.37 26.00 -0.18
C ILE A 109 0.85 26.26 1.23
N ALA A 110 1.20 25.42 2.22
CA ALA A 110 0.70 25.55 3.58
C ALA A 110 1.67 26.34 4.51
N PRO A 111 1.15 27.14 5.46
CA PRO A 111 1.97 27.76 6.49
C PRO A 111 2.54 26.69 7.43
N LEU A 112 3.73 26.96 7.98
CA LEU A 112 4.51 25.99 8.76
C LEU A 112 3.71 25.28 9.89
N PRO A 113 2.90 25.97 10.73
CA PRO A 113 2.16 25.27 11.80
C PRO A 113 1.10 24.30 11.25
N VAL A 114 0.39 24.68 10.17
CA VAL A 114 -0.59 23.80 9.50
C VAL A 114 0.11 22.60 8.86
N TYR A 115 1.23 22.84 8.19
CA TYR A 115 2.06 21.79 7.61
C TYR A 115 2.48 20.75 8.66
N LEU A 116 3.06 21.20 9.79
CA LEU A 116 3.51 20.30 10.84
C LEU A 116 2.36 19.51 11.46
N PHE A 117 1.21 20.14 11.69
CA PHE A 117 0.02 19.48 12.22
C PHE A 117 -0.51 18.40 11.26
N CYS A 118 -0.70 18.72 9.99
CA CYS A 118 -1.18 17.77 8.99
C CYS A 118 -0.19 16.63 8.73
N ARG A 119 1.12 16.92 8.69
CA ARG A 119 2.16 15.88 8.61
C ARG A 119 2.16 14.98 9.84
N GLY A 120 1.90 15.53 11.02
CA GLY A 120 1.72 14.77 12.25
C GLY A 120 0.56 13.77 12.16
N ILE A 121 -0.59 14.22 11.67
CA ILE A 121 -1.76 13.34 11.45
C ILE A 121 -1.40 12.19 10.48
N ILE A 122 -0.78 12.52 9.35
CA ILE A 122 -0.34 11.53 8.36
C ILE A 122 0.66 10.55 8.99
N ALA A 123 1.64 11.04 9.75
CA ALA A 123 2.64 10.20 10.40
C ALA A 123 2.01 9.23 11.40
N VAL A 124 1.08 9.70 12.23
CA VAL A 124 0.35 8.85 13.19
C VAL A 124 -0.48 7.80 12.45
N SER A 125 -1.26 8.20 11.44
CA SER A 125 -2.08 7.26 10.67
C SER A 125 -1.25 6.17 9.98
N ARG A 126 -0.03 6.48 9.56
CA ARG A 126 0.87 5.52 8.89
C ARG A 126 1.81 4.75 9.82
N SER A 127 1.88 5.12 11.08
CA SER A 127 2.73 4.44 12.08
C SER A 127 2.13 3.12 12.55
N PHE A 128 0.81 3.00 12.47
CA PHE A 128 0.11 1.80 12.91
C PHE A 128 -0.27 0.92 11.73
N GLN A 129 -0.10 -0.38 11.91
CA GLN A 129 -0.61 -1.36 10.98
C GLN A 129 -2.14 -1.40 11.08
N GLU A 130 -2.83 -1.54 9.96
CA GLU A 130 -4.28 -1.46 9.86
C GLU A 130 -5.01 -2.44 10.80
N ILE A 131 -4.47 -3.64 10.97
CA ILE A 131 -5.01 -4.65 11.91
C ILE A 131 -5.01 -4.14 13.36
N ILE A 132 -3.96 -3.43 13.80
CA ILE A 132 -3.86 -2.87 15.16
C ILE A 132 -4.93 -1.80 15.35
N VAL A 133 -5.11 -0.96 14.33
CA VAL A 133 -6.16 0.09 14.33
C VAL A 133 -7.55 -0.54 14.36
N ALA A 134 -7.76 -1.62 13.60
CA ALA A 134 -9.02 -2.37 13.59
C ALA A 134 -9.35 -2.92 14.98
N ILE A 135 -8.38 -3.56 15.64
CA ILE A 135 -8.57 -4.09 17.01
C ILE A 135 -8.91 -2.97 17.99
N LEU A 136 -8.22 -1.82 17.87
CA LEU A 136 -8.50 -0.66 18.72
C LEU A 136 -9.94 -0.15 18.53
N PHE A 137 -10.40 0.02 17.28
CA PHE A 137 -11.75 0.50 17.02
C PHE A 137 -12.82 -0.53 17.36
N VAL A 138 -12.55 -1.82 17.18
CA VAL A 138 -13.44 -2.89 17.66
C VAL A 138 -13.54 -2.87 19.19
N ALA A 139 -12.45 -2.61 19.91
CA ALA A 139 -12.47 -2.49 21.36
C ALA A 139 -13.29 -1.27 21.84
N ILE A 140 -13.30 -0.17 21.07
CA ILE A 140 -14.03 1.07 21.40
C ILE A 140 -15.53 0.98 21.04
N PHE A 141 -15.82 0.51 19.81
CA PHE A 141 -17.17 0.57 19.23
C PHE A 141 -17.89 -0.78 19.22
N GLY A 142 -17.19 -1.87 19.56
CA GLY A 142 -17.72 -3.22 19.44
C GLY A 142 -17.51 -3.81 18.03
N PHE A 143 -17.80 -5.13 17.91
CA PHE A 143 -17.81 -5.80 16.61
C PHE A 143 -18.97 -5.28 15.76
N GLY A 144 -18.67 -4.87 14.53
CA GLY A 144 -19.69 -4.46 13.57
C GLY A 144 -19.15 -3.60 12.43
N PRO A 145 -20.00 -3.33 11.42
CA PRO A 145 -19.64 -2.58 10.23
C PRO A 145 -19.08 -1.18 10.52
N PHE A 146 -19.55 -0.57 11.59
CA PHE A 146 -19.12 0.78 11.98
C PHE A 146 -17.63 0.82 12.34
N ALA A 147 -17.14 -0.15 13.11
CA ALA A 147 -15.72 -0.25 13.45
C ALA A 147 -14.85 -0.44 12.19
N GLY A 148 -15.35 -1.24 11.23
CA GLY A 148 -14.71 -1.43 9.92
C GLY A 148 -14.65 -0.13 9.11
N VAL A 149 -15.76 0.60 8.98
CA VAL A 149 -15.80 1.88 8.26
C VAL A 149 -14.81 2.89 8.85
N VAL A 150 -14.74 3.00 10.18
CA VAL A 150 -13.80 3.93 10.84
C VAL A 150 -12.35 3.50 10.60
N THR A 151 -12.06 2.21 10.68
CA THR A 151 -10.71 1.66 10.43
C THR A 151 -10.25 1.95 9.00
N LEU A 152 -11.05 1.57 8.00
CA LEU A 152 -10.73 1.77 6.59
C LEU A 152 -10.64 3.27 6.22
N SER A 153 -11.49 4.10 6.82
CA SER A 153 -11.42 5.56 6.65
C SER A 153 -10.11 6.12 7.19
N PHE A 154 -9.71 5.71 8.40
CA PHE A 154 -8.46 6.14 9.03
C PHE A 154 -7.23 5.74 8.19
N ALA A 155 -7.18 4.51 7.71
CA ALA A 155 -6.11 4.04 6.84
C ALA A 155 -6.10 4.79 5.48
N THR A 156 -7.27 5.06 4.91
CA THR A 156 -7.45 5.84 3.69
C THR A 156 -6.92 7.26 3.84
N ILE A 157 -7.17 7.92 4.98
CA ILE A 157 -6.66 9.27 5.28
C ILE A 157 -5.13 9.29 5.22
N GLY A 158 -4.46 8.39 5.93
CA GLY A 158 -3.00 8.34 5.94
C GLY A 158 -2.38 8.08 4.57
N PHE A 159 -3.03 7.25 3.76
CA PHE A 159 -2.58 6.91 2.42
C PHE A 159 -2.78 8.07 1.43
N LEU A 160 -4.03 8.52 1.27
CA LEU A 160 -4.36 9.53 0.26
C LEU A 160 -3.80 10.92 0.59
N ALA A 161 -3.88 11.35 1.86
CA ALA A 161 -3.37 12.66 2.24
C ALA A 161 -1.85 12.77 2.04
N LYS A 162 -1.11 11.68 2.30
CA LYS A 162 0.34 11.65 2.03
C LYS A 162 0.63 11.82 0.54
N LEU A 163 0.02 10.98 -0.31
CA LEU A 163 0.28 11.00 -1.74
C LEU A 163 -0.19 12.31 -2.38
N LEU A 164 -1.33 12.84 -1.94
CA LEU A 164 -1.81 14.14 -2.38
C LEU A 164 -0.83 15.27 -2.03
N ALA A 165 -0.29 15.27 -0.82
CA ALA A 165 0.70 16.27 -0.41
C ALA A 165 1.98 16.17 -1.26
N GLU A 166 2.47 14.96 -1.53
CA GLU A 166 3.62 14.71 -2.40
C GLU A 166 3.35 15.19 -3.83
N ASP A 167 2.18 14.88 -4.39
CA ASP A 167 1.78 15.34 -5.74
C ASP A 167 1.68 16.87 -5.85
N ILE A 168 1.23 17.53 -4.78
CA ILE A 168 1.20 19.00 -4.74
C ILE A 168 2.62 19.57 -4.66
N GLU A 169 3.51 18.95 -3.88
CA GLU A 169 4.91 19.36 -3.77
C GLU A 169 5.67 19.16 -5.08
N ASP A 170 5.34 18.10 -5.85
CA ASP A 170 5.94 17.79 -7.15
C ASP A 170 5.31 18.57 -8.32
N SER A 171 4.28 19.40 -8.06
CA SER A 171 3.65 20.20 -9.10
C SER A 171 4.63 21.20 -9.71
N ARG A 172 4.44 21.51 -11.02
CA ARG A 172 5.35 22.39 -11.78
C ARG A 172 5.38 23.80 -11.20
N ALA A 173 6.52 24.17 -10.62
CA ALA A 173 6.73 25.47 -9.99
C ALA A 173 6.45 26.64 -10.95
N GLU A 174 6.82 26.48 -12.22
CA GLU A 174 6.62 27.50 -13.28
C GLU A 174 5.13 27.86 -13.45
N GLN A 175 4.24 26.90 -13.39
CA GLN A 175 2.79 27.13 -13.50
C GLN A 175 2.24 27.81 -12.24
N LEU A 176 2.73 27.46 -11.07
CA LEU A 176 2.35 28.07 -9.81
C LEU A 176 2.81 29.54 -9.77
N GLU A 177 4.04 29.82 -10.20
CA GLU A 177 4.61 31.17 -10.29
C GLU A 177 3.89 32.05 -11.31
N ALA A 178 3.55 31.48 -12.47
CA ALA A 178 2.80 32.20 -13.50
C ALA A 178 1.43 32.66 -12.99
N VAL A 179 0.70 31.82 -12.28
CA VAL A 179 -0.60 32.17 -11.68
C VAL A 179 -0.42 33.16 -10.52
N ARG A 180 0.62 33.01 -9.70
CA ARG A 180 0.93 33.98 -8.63
C ARG A 180 1.27 35.37 -9.18
N ALA A 181 1.99 35.44 -10.29
CA ALA A 181 2.37 36.70 -10.93
C ALA A 181 1.17 37.54 -11.41
N THR A 182 0.00 36.90 -11.62
CA THR A 182 -1.24 37.62 -11.96
C THR A 182 -1.93 38.28 -10.76
N GLY A 183 -1.35 38.15 -9.54
CA GLY A 183 -1.98 38.67 -8.31
C GLY A 183 -3.12 37.77 -7.79
N SER A 184 -3.16 36.50 -8.19
CA SER A 184 -4.20 35.55 -7.79
C SER A 184 -4.22 35.29 -6.27
N SER A 185 -5.43 35.14 -5.72
CA SER A 185 -5.63 34.70 -4.34
C SER A 185 -5.23 33.23 -4.16
N TRP A 186 -5.06 32.82 -2.91
CA TRP A 186 -4.73 31.42 -2.58
C TRP A 186 -5.74 30.42 -3.19
N LEU A 187 -7.03 30.69 -3.12
CA LEU A 187 -8.07 29.85 -3.72
C LEU A 187 -7.96 29.75 -5.24
N GLN A 188 -7.65 30.88 -5.89
CA GLN A 188 -7.43 30.90 -7.34
C GLN A 188 -6.18 30.09 -7.72
N LEU A 189 -5.11 30.19 -6.93
CA LEU A 189 -3.91 29.38 -7.13
C LEU A 189 -4.24 27.88 -7.03
N MET A 190 -5.03 27.48 -6.03
CA MET A 190 -5.45 26.08 -5.87
C MET A 190 -6.26 25.61 -7.09
N ASN A 191 -7.26 26.37 -7.51
CA ASN A 191 -8.18 25.95 -8.58
C ASN A 191 -7.53 25.95 -9.97
N TYR A 192 -6.65 26.91 -10.27
CA TYR A 192 -6.12 27.09 -11.62
C TYR A 192 -4.71 26.53 -11.83
N ALA A 193 -3.91 26.43 -10.78
CA ALA A 193 -2.54 25.91 -10.90
C ALA A 193 -2.36 24.52 -10.30
N VAL A 194 -2.88 24.25 -9.10
CA VAL A 194 -2.65 22.99 -8.39
C VAL A 194 -3.65 21.92 -8.82
N GLN A 195 -4.94 22.20 -8.73
CA GLN A 195 -6.01 21.22 -8.99
C GLN A 195 -5.90 20.53 -10.35
N PRO A 196 -5.66 21.23 -11.49
CA PRO A 196 -5.57 20.58 -12.78
C PRO A 196 -4.42 19.57 -12.90
N GLN A 197 -3.34 19.80 -12.15
CA GLN A 197 -2.17 18.92 -12.14
C GLN A 197 -2.38 17.67 -11.27
N VAL A 198 -3.05 17.83 -10.13
CA VAL A 198 -3.15 16.78 -9.09
C VAL A 198 -4.41 15.94 -9.23
N MET A 199 -5.51 16.52 -9.73
CA MET A 199 -6.82 15.87 -9.78
C MET A 199 -6.83 14.54 -10.55
N PRO A 200 -6.21 14.42 -11.74
CA PRO A 200 -6.23 13.15 -12.47
C PRO A 200 -5.59 12.00 -11.67
N ARG A 201 -4.52 12.30 -10.95
CA ARG A 201 -3.84 11.31 -10.11
C ARG A 201 -4.62 11.02 -8.83
N LEU A 202 -5.21 12.03 -8.21
CA LEU A 202 -6.07 11.86 -7.04
C LEU A 202 -7.27 10.94 -7.34
N ILE A 203 -7.91 11.10 -8.50
CA ILE A 203 -9.00 10.22 -8.93
C ILE A 203 -8.49 8.78 -9.08
N GLY A 204 -7.35 8.57 -9.75
CA GLY A 204 -6.75 7.25 -9.90
C GLY A 204 -6.41 6.59 -8.55
N LEU A 205 -5.82 7.35 -7.62
CA LEU A 205 -5.50 6.88 -6.27
C LEU A 205 -6.77 6.58 -5.44
N SER A 206 -7.83 7.36 -5.64
CA SER A 206 -9.11 7.13 -4.98
C SER A 206 -9.77 5.84 -5.44
N MET A 207 -9.74 5.54 -6.75
CA MET A 207 -10.22 4.27 -7.30
C MET A 207 -9.37 3.09 -6.83
N TYR A 208 -8.05 3.26 -6.79
CA TYR A 208 -7.14 2.25 -6.25
C TYR A 208 -7.42 1.97 -4.76
N ARG A 209 -7.70 3.00 -3.96
CA ARG A 209 -8.05 2.81 -2.55
C ARG A 209 -9.42 2.16 -2.37
N LEU A 210 -10.38 2.46 -3.24
CA LEU A 210 -11.66 1.76 -3.26
C LEU A 210 -11.47 0.24 -3.47
N ASP A 211 -10.62 -0.14 -4.43
CA ASP A 211 -10.30 -1.56 -4.70
C ASP A 211 -9.62 -2.24 -3.50
N ILE A 212 -8.70 -1.55 -2.83
CA ILE A 212 -8.06 -2.07 -1.61
C ILE A 212 -9.09 -2.25 -0.50
N ASN A 213 -9.88 -1.22 -0.18
CA ASN A 213 -10.88 -1.28 0.87
C ASN A 213 -11.94 -2.37 0.62
N PHE A 214 -12.17 -2.75 -0.64
CA PHE A 214 -13.09 -3.85 -0.98
C PHE A 214 -12.51 -5.23 -0.65
N ARG A 215 -11.18 -5.35 -0.67
CA ARG A 215 -10.48 -6.61 -0.40
C ARG A 215 -10.10 -6.81 1.06
N GLU A 216 -10.08 -5.75 1.85
CA GLU A 216 -9.81 -5.76 3.29
C GLU A 216 -11.07 -6.01 4.11
#